data_32776dacdfb434f65937c54f9c06cbcd
#
_entry.id   32776dacdfb434f65937c54f9c06cbcd
#
_cell.length_a   1.000
_cell.length_b   1.000
_cell.length_c   1.000
_cell.angle_alpha   90.00
_cell.angle_beta   90.00
_cell.angle_gamma   90.00
#
_symmetry.space_group_name_H-M   'P 1'
#
loop_
_entity.id
_entity.type
_entity.pdbx_description
1 polymer ?
#
loop_
_entity_poly.entity_id
_entity_poly.type
_entity_poly.pdbx_seq_one_letter_code
_entity_poly.pdbx_strand_id
1 'polypeptide(L)'
;RAAIEGGLSPEESYALGDNYIQSAENAKTMDDLDPLALIMYDDFVRRVHKCRTNPNLSQQVQKCVDYIEMNLDKKIRAADIAALVGYTEYYLTHKFKEETGLSVTDYIKFAKIERAKVLLKSTDQTVQDIAAALSFSTRNYFSRVFQEVTGQTPMEYREK
;
A
#
# COMPACT_ATOMS: atom_id res chain seq x y z
N ARG A 1 7.70 -13.55 -7.23
CA ARG A 1 8.90 -12.71 -7.43
C ARG A 1 8.74 -11.38 -6.69
N ALA A 2 7.69 -10.59 -6.94
CA ALA A 2 7.45 -9.32 -6.27
C ALA A 2 7.42 -9.41 -4.73
N ALA A 3 6.89 -10.50 -4.17
CA ALA A 3 6.87 -10.72 -2.74
C ALA A 3 8.28 -10.93 -2.13
N ILE A 4 9.15 -11.62 -2.86
CA ILE A 4 10.55 -11.82 -2.47
C ILE A 4 11.32 -10.49 -2.55
N GLU A 5 11.12 -9.71 -3.60
CA GLU A 5 11.66 -8.36 -3.74
C GLU A 5 11.15 -7.43 -2.63
N GLY A 6 9.96 -7.71 -2.10
CA GLY A 6 9.36 -7.04 -0.94
C GLY A 6 9.89 -7.49 0.42
N GLY A 7 10.79 -8.49 0.47
CA GLY A 7 11.42 -8.95 1.70
C GLY A 7 10.88 -10.27 2.27
N LEU A 8 9.89 -10.90 1.60
CA LEU A 8 9.45 -12.24 1.98
C LEU A 8 10.52 -13.27 1.65
N SER A 9 10.72 -14.28 2.51
CA SER A 9 11.67 -15.34 2.18
C SER A 9 11.23 -16.12 0.94
N PRO A 10 12.16 -16.64 0.11
CA PRO A 10 11.81 -17.46 -1.04
C PRO A 10 10.95 -18.66 -0.66
N GLU A 11 11.31 -19.34 0.42
CA GLU A 11 10.59 -20.53 0.92
C GLU A 11 9.14 -20.20 1.27
N GLU A 12 8.93 -19.11 2.02
CA GLU A 12 7.59 -18.66 2.40
C GLU A 12 6.78 -18.20 1.19
N SER A 13 7.42 -17.49 0.25
CA SER A 13 6.77 -17.05 -0.98
C SER A 13 6.32 -18.20 -1.87
N TYR A 14 7.15 -19.25 -2.01
CA TYR A 14 6.80 -20.43 -2.79
C TYR A 14 5.73 -21.26 -2.11
N ALA A 15 5.85 -21.52 -0.80
CA ALA A 15 4.84 -22.27 -0.05
C ALA A 15 3.44 -21.62 -0.10
N LEU A 16 3.39 -20.29 -0.04
CA LEU A 16 2.14 -19.54 -0.22
C LEU A 16 1.60 -19.68 -1.65
N GLY A 17 2.47 -19.55 -2.66
CA GLY A 17 2.10 -19.72 -4.05
C GLY A 17 1.48 -21.10 -4.30
N ASP A 18 2.12 -22.15 -3.82
CA ASP A 18 1.64 -23.53 -3.96
C ASP A 18 0.27 -23.74 -3.31
N ASN A 19 0.05 -23.20 -2.10
CA ASN A 19 -1.25 -23.27 -1.44
C ASN A 19 -2.36 -22.59 -2.24
N TYR A 20 -2.08 -21.42 -2.84
CA TYR A 20 -3.07 -20.72 -3.66
C TYR A 20 -3.30 -21.40 -5.01
N ILE A 21 -2.26 -22.02 -5.60
CA ILE A 21 -2.39 -22.82 -6.82
C ILE A 21 -3.32 -24.01 -6.54
N GLN A 22 -3.08 -24.76 -5.46
CA GLN A 22 -3.96 -25.88 -5.07
C GLN A 22 -5.40 -25.43 -4.82
N SER A 23 -5.58 -24.27 -4.20
CA SER A 23 -6.92 -23.71 -3.99
C SER A 23 -7.59 -23.34 -5.31
N ALA A 24 -6.85 -22.80 -6.26
CA ALA A 24 -7.34 -22.46 -7.60
C ALA A 24 -7.68 -23.73 -8.41
N GLU A 25 -6.88 -24.78 -8.32
CA GLU A 25 -7.16 -26.07 -8.98
C GLU A 25 -8.44 -26.73 -8.45
N ASN A 26 -8.82 -26.46 -7.20
CA ASN A 26 -10.07 -26.96 -6.60
C ASN A 26 -11.30 -26.07 -6.95
N ALA A 27 -11.11 -24.92 -7.53
CA ALA A 27 -12.19 -24.03 -7.97
C ALA A 27 -12.97 -24.69 -9.12
N LYS A 28 -14.30 -24.66 -9.04
CA LYS A 28 -15.18 -25.30 -10.03
C LYS A 28 -15.70 -24.32 -11.09
N THR A 29 -15.68 -23.04 -10.77
CA THR A 29 -16.18 -21.96 -11.62
C THR A 29 -15.22 -20.78 -11.65
N MET A 30 -15.36 -19.92 -12.63
CA MET A 30 -14.61 -18.65 -12.69
C MET A 30 -14.98 -17.74 -11.51
N ASP A 31 -16.23 -17.78 -11.07
CA ASP A 31 -16.71 -16.98 -9.94
C ASP A 31 -16.02 -17.36 -8.60
N ASP A 32 -15.52 -18.60 -8.51
CA ASP A 32 -14.73 -19.06 -7.35
C ASP A 32 -13.29 -18.51 -7.37
N LEU A 33 -12.76 -18.17 -8.53
CA LEU A 33 -11.38 -17.69 -8.69
C LEU A 33 -11.21 -16.22 -8.35
N ASP A 34 -12.20 -15.37 -8.62
CA ASP A 34 -12.13 -13.93 -8.36
C ASP A 34 -11.91 -13.61 -6.87
N PRO A 35 -12.70 -14.17 -5.92
CA PRO A 35 -12.45 -13.99 -4.49
C PRO A 35 -11.09 -14.54 -4.05
N LEU A 36 -10.67 -15.67 -4.63
CA LEU A 36 -9.38 -16.30 -4.30
C LEU A 36 -8.20 -15.42 -4.70
N ALA A 37 -8.27 -14.78 -5.87
CA ALA A 37 -7.23 -13.86 -6.33
C ALA A 37 -7.10 -12.64 -5.41
N LEU A 38 -8.23 -12.10 -4.94
CA LEU A 38 -8.23 -10.98 -3.99
C LEU A 38 -7.64 -11.39 -2.62
N ILE A 39 -8.02 -12.56 -2.12
CA ILE A 39 -7.51 -13.10 -0.85
C ILE A 39 -6.00 -13.34 -0.96
N MET A 40 -5.54 -13.94 -2.03
CA MET A 40 -4.12 -14.18 -2.30
C MET A 40 -3.35 -12.86 -2.32
N TYR A 41 -3.85 -11.87 -3.07
CA TYR A 41 -3.21 -10.56 -3.17
C TYR A 41 -3.09 -9.90 -1.79
N ASP A 42 -4.17 -9.86 -1.03
CA ASP A 42 -4.21 -9.25 0.30
C ASP A 42 -3.26 -9.96 1.29
N ASP A 43 -3.20 -11.29 1.27
CA ASP A 43 -2.30 -12.09 2.12
C ASP A 43 -0.81 -11.81 1.77
N PHE A 44 -0.46 -11.82 0.48
CA PHE A 44 0.91 -11.47 0.05
C PHE A 44 1.29 -10.04 0.44
N VAL A 45 0.39 -9.09 0.24
CA VAL A 45 0.62 -7.68 0.61
C VAL A 45 0.85 -7.54 2.12
N ARG A 46 0.00 -8.17 2.94
CA ARG A 46 0.14 -8.15 4.40
C ARG A 46 1.45 -8.76 4.88
N ARG A 47 1.87 -9.88 4.29
CA ARG A 47 3.12 -10.55 4.66
C ARG A 47 4.34 -9.74 4.25
N VAL A 48 4.36 -9.21 3.03
CA VAL A 48 5.42 -8.30 2.57
C VAL A 48 5.49 -7.05 3.46
N HIS A 49 4.34 -6.49 3.81
CA HIS A 49 4.25 -5.37 4.73
C HIS A 49 4.86 -5.72 6.10
N LYS A 50 4.53 -6.89 6.64
CA LYS A 50 5.08 -7.40 7.90
C LYS A 50 6.60 -7.61 7.84
N CYS A 51 7.14 -8.06 6.70
CA CYS A 51 8.59 -8.19 6.50
C CYS A 51 9.30 -6.84 6.38
N ARG A 52 8.61 -5.82 5.86
CA ARG A 52 9.10 -4.44 5.75
C ARG A 52 8.95 -3.64 7.05
N THR A 53 8.31 -4.22 8.09
CA THR A 53 8.26 -3.55 9.38
C THR A 53 9.70 -3.33 9.86
N ASN A 54 10.09 -2.07 9.86
CA ASN A 54 11.42 -1.69 10.31
C ASN A 54 11.54 -2.04 11.81
N PRO A 55 12.42 -2.97 12.22
CA PRO A 55 12.57 -3.33 13.62
C PRO A 55 13.00 -2.15 14.50
N ASN A 56 13.41 -1.04 13.89
CA ASN A 56 13.79 0.19 14.57
C ASN A 56 12.62 1.14 14.84
N LEU A 57 11.40 0.82 14.34
CA LEU A 57 10.22 1.64 14.65
C LEU A 57 9.68 1.31 16.04
N SER A 58 9.35 2.35 16.81
CA SER A 58 8.58 2.17 18.04
C SER A 58 7.20 1.56 17.74
N GLN A 59 6.63 0.86 18.73
CA GLN A 59 5.31 0.25 18.60
C GLN A 59 4.23 1.27 18.19
N GLN A 60 4.33 2.50 18.68
CA GLN A 60 3.35 3.55 18.38
C GLN A 60 3.49 4.06 16.95
N VAL A 61 4.71 4.28 16.46
CA VAL A 61 4.95 4.66 15.05
C VAL A 61 4.56 3.52 14.11
N GLN A 62 4.82 2.26 14.49
CA GLN A 62 4.37 1.12 13.70
C GLN A 62 2.83 1.07 13.58
N LYS A 63 2.09 1.36 14.65
CA LYS A 63 0.62 1.48 14.59
C LYS A 63 0.16 2.59 13.64
N CYS A 64 0.90 3.71 13.61
CA CYS A 64 0.60 4.79 12.67
C CYS A 64 0.80 4.36 11.22
N VAL A 65 1.91 3.67 10.92
CA VAL A 65 2.20 3.12 9.60
C VAL A 65 1.11 2.12 9.19
N ASP A 66 0.77 1.18 10.06
CA ASP A 66 -0.27 0.18 9.79
C ASP A 66 -1.63 0.83 9.51
N TYR A 67 -1.99 1.86 10.28
CA TYR A 67 -3.23 2.61 10.05
C TYR A 67 -3.25 3.29 8.67
N ILE A 68 -2.15 3.91 8.27
CA ILE A 68 -2.03 4.55 6.95
C ILE A 68 -2.21 3.51 5.85
N GLU A 69 -1.49 2.40 5.91
CA GLU A 69 -1.54 1.34 4.90
C GLU A 69 -2.93 0.69 4.77
N MET A 70 -3.67 0.58 5.86
CA MET A 70 -5.03 0.02 5.86
C MET A 70 -6.10 1.00 5.43
N ASN A 71 -5.81 2.28 5.30
CA ASN A 71 -6.80 3.34 5.00
C ASN A 71 -6.43 4.20 3.78
N LEU A 72 -5.66 3.65 2.84
CA LEU A 72 -5.22 4.38 1.63
C LEU A 72 -6.39 4.82 0.72
N ASP A 73 -7.53 4.15 0.82
CA ASP A 73 -8.79 4.48 0.14
C ASP A 73 -9.56 5.64 0.79
N LYS A 74 -9.06 6.17 1.90
CA LYS A 74 -9.72 7.23 2.68
C LYS A 74 -8.87 8.50 2.76
N LYS A 75 -9.52 9.58 3.13
CA LYS A 75 -8.82 10.81 3.51
C LYS A 75 -8.25 10.63 4.92
N ILE A 76 -6.93 10.55 5.01
CA ILE A 76 -6.20 10.39 6.27
C ILE A 76 -5.73 11.75 6.75
N ARG A 77 -5.92 12.04 8.05
CA ARG A 77 -5.45 13.26 8.71
C ARG A 77 -4.44 12.91 9.80
N ALA A 78 -3.43 13.74 9.96
CA ALA A 78 -2.47 13.59 11.05
C ALA A 78 -3.13 13.60 12.44
N ALA A 79 -4.20 14.40 12.61
CA ALA A 79 -4.99 14.43 13.85
C ALA A 79 -5.60 13.07 14.21
N ASP A 80 -6.13 12.36 13.21
CA ASP A 80 -6.76 11.04 13.43
C ASP A 80 -5.72 10.00 13.85
N ILE A 81 -4.53 10.06 13.24
CA ILE A 81 -3.39 9.18 13.58
C ILE A 81 -2.86 9.50 14.98
N ALA A 82 -2.72 10.78 15.31
CA ALA A 82 -2.27 11.22 16.63
C ALA A 82 -3.23 10.73 17.73
N ALA A 83 -4.53 10.88 17.51
CA ALA A 83 -5.56 10.39 18.43
C ALA A 83 -5.50 8.87 18.63
N LEU A 84 -5.23 8.11 17.56
CA LEU A 84 -5.11 6.64 17.61
C LEU A 84 -4.04 6.17 18.60
N VAL A 85 -2.91 6.88 18.66
CA VAL A 85 -1.75 6.51 19.49
C VAL A 85 -1.64 7.32 20.78
N GLY A 86 -2.58 8.25 21.04
CA GLY A 86 -2.59 9.09 22.23
C GLY A 86 -1.53 10.20 22.23
N TYR A 87 -1.10 10.64 21.04
CA TYR A 87 -0.13 11.72 20.86
C TYR A 87 -0.81 13.03 20.49
N THR A 88 -0.14 14.14 20.75
CA THR A 88 -0.48 15.42 20.09
C THR A 88 0.02 15.37 18.66
N GLU A 89 -0.60 16.14 17.75
CA GLU A 89 -0.13 16.23 16.35
C GLU A 89 1.33 16.68 16.27
N TYR A 90 1.72 17.62 17.13
CA TYR A 90 3.10 18.11 17.20
C TYR A 90 4.09 16.98 17.52
N TYR A 91 3.81 16.21 18.57
CA TYR A 91 4.68 15.11 18.99
C TYR A 91 4.71 13.99 17.93
N LEU A 92 3.55 13.64 17.37
CA LEU A 92 3.47 12.67 16.29
C LEU A 92 4.35 13.08 15.11
N THR A 93 4.23 14.34 14.65
CA THR A 93 4.97 14.85 13.49
C THR A 93 6.47 14.69 13.67
N HIS A 94 6.99 15.06 14.85
CA HIS A 94 8.41 14.94 15.16
C HIS A 94 8.87 13.49 15.28
N LYS A 95 8.14 12.70 16.05
CA LYS A 95 8.47 11.30 16.31
C LYS A 95 8.41 10.46 15.07
N PHE A 96 7.37 10.64 14.25
CA PHE A 96 7.19 9.92 13.00
C PHE A 96 8.31 10.22 12.00
N LYS A 97 8.68 11.51 11.85
CA LYS A 97 9.78 11.91 10.97
C LYS A 97 11.14 11.44 11.47
N GLU A 98 11.37 11.46 12.78
CA GLU A 98 12.60 10.95 13.39
C GLU A 98 12.81 9.46 13.06
N GLU A 99 11.75 8.65 13.17
CA GLU A 99 11.83 7.20 12.99
C GLU A 99 11.70 6.74 11.54
N THR A 100 10.87 7.41 10.73
CA THR A 100 10.61 7.01 9.32
C THR A 100 11.42 7.79 8.29
N GLY A 101 11.96 8.93 8.65
CA GLY A 101 12.63 9.87 7.73
C GLY A 101 11.67 10.74 6.91
N LEU A 102 10.36 10.52 6.97
CA LEU A 102 9.34 11.26 6.23
C LEU A 102 8.33 11.92 7.17
N SER A 103 7.78 13.07 6.76
CA SER A 103 6.61 13.60 7.43
C SER A 103 5.41 12.66 7.28
N VAL A 104 4.44 12.72 8.19
CA VAL A 104 3.20 11.93 8.07
C VAL A 104 2.51 12.16 6.72
N THR A 105 2.43 13.42 6.29
CA THR A 105 1.80 13.80 5.02
C THR A 105 2.54 13.22 3.82
N ASP A 106 3.88 13.28 3.82
CA ASP A 106 4.69 12.74 2.72
C ASP A 106 4.64 11.21 2.70
N TYR A 107 4.61 10.58 3.86
CA TYR A 107 4.44 9.14 3.97
C TYR A 107 3.10 8.69 3.39
N ILE A 108 2.01 9.39 3.71
CA ILE A 108 0.66 9.10 3.16
C ILE A 108 0.67 9.23 1.63
N LYS A 109 1.26 10.31 1.09
CA LYS A 109 1.39 10.50 -0.35
C LYS A 109 2.18 9.35 -0.99
N PHE A 110 3.35 9.04 -0.42
CA PHE A 110 4.20 7.96 -0.90
C PHE A 110 3.47 6.61 -0.90
N ALA A 111 2.82 6.24 0.20
CA ALA A 111 2.06 4.99 0.30
C ALA A 111 0.91 4.89 -0.73
N LYS A 112 0.18 5.99 -0.92
CA LYS A 112 -0.87 6.05 -1.95
C LYS A 112 -0.31 5.91 -3.37
N ILE A 113 0.84 6.51 -3.66
CA ILE A 113 1.48 6.39 -4.98
C ILE A 113 2.00 4.97 -5.21
N GLU A 114 2.58 4.32 -4.21
CA GLU A 114 2.97 2.90 -4.31
C GLU A 114 1.77 2.01 -4.62
N ARG A 115 0.64 2.25 -3.98
CA ARG A 115 -0.62 1.54 -4.31
C ARG A 115 -1.11 1.86 -5.73
N ALA A 116 -1.03 3.13 -6.14
CA ALA A 116 -1.40 3.55 -7.49
C ALA A 116 -0.57 2.85 -8.57
N LYS A 117 0.73 2.66 -8.34
CA LYS A 117 1.63 1.92 -9.24
C LYS A 117 1.14 0.50 -9.48
N VAL A 118 0.69 -0.17 -8.43
CA VAL A 118 0.11 -1.52 -8.52
C VAL A 118 -1.18 -1.50 -9.35
N LEU A 119 -2.11 -0.58 -9.03
CA LEU A 119 -3.39 -0.47 -9.75
C LEU A 119 -3.21 -0.13 -11.23
N LEU A 120 -2.25 0.75 -11.57
CA LEU A 120 -1.93 1.10 -12.95
C LEU A 120 -1.44 -0.10 -13.77
N LYS A 121 -0.70 -1.02 -13.15
CA LYS A 121 -0.12 -2.20 -13.80
C LYS A 121 -1.03 -3.42 -13.80
N SER A 122 -1.87 -3.58 -12.80
CA SER A 122 -2.67 -4.79 -12.58
C SER A 122 -4.14 -4.65 -13.00
N THR A 123 -4.60 -3.43 -13.33
CA THR A 123 -6.00 -3.16 -13.68
C THR A 123 -6.12 -2.25 -14.90
N ASP A 124 -7.29 -2.29 -15.54
CA ASP A 124 -7.66 -1.38 -16.63
C ASP A 124 -8.36 -0.10 -16.13
N GLN A 125 -8.37 0.14 -14.82
CA GLN A 125 -8.97 1.34 -14.23
C GLN A 125 -8.37 2.61 -14.85
N THR A 126 -9.22 3.61 -15.08
CA THR A 126 -8.73 4.90 -15.56
C THR A 126 -7.89 5.62 -14.50
N VAL A 127 -7.03 6.53 -14.92
CA VAL A 127 -6.26 7.38 -13.98
C VAL A 127 -7.18 8.15 -13.04
N GLN A 128 -8.36 8.55 -13.52
CA GLN A 128 -9.38 9.21 -12.70
C GLN A 128 -9.97 8.27 -11.65
N ASP A 129 -10.28 7.03 -12.01
CA ASP A 129 -10.83 6.03 -11.07
C ASP A 129 -9.81 5.67 -9.98
N ILE A 130 -8.53 5.53 -10.35
CA ILE A 130 -7.44 5.28 -9.39
C ILE A 130 -7.28 6.48 -8.44
N ALA A 131 -7.29 7.70 -8.95
CA ALA A 131 -7.22 8.90 -8.12
C ALA A 131 -8.38 8.96 -7.12
N ALA A 132 -9.60 8.66 -7.57
CA ALA A 132 -10.79 8.61 -6.71
C ALA A 132 -10.70 7.48 -5.68
N ALA A 133 -10.31 6.28 -6.10
CA ALA A 133 -10.13 5.12 -5.22
C ALA A 133 -9.12 5.35 -4.09
N LEU A 134 -8.10 6.15 -4.34
CA LEU A 134 -7.07 6.53 -3.36
C LEU A 134 -7.37 7.87 -2.66
N SER A 135 -8.61 8.37 -2.78
CA SER A 135 -9.08 9.61 -2.13
C SER A 135 -8.21 10.84 -2.41
N PHE A 136 -7.73 10.98 -3.64
CA PHE A 136 -7.19 12.23 -4.11
C PHE A 136 -8.35 13.18 -4.48
N SER A 137 -8.20 14.46 -4.17
CA SER A 137 -9.24 15.47 -4.41
C SER A 137 -9.55 15.66 -5.89
N THR A 138 -8.54 15.56 -6.76
CA THR A 138 -8.67 15.69 -8.21
C THR A 138 -7.68 14.77 -8.93
N ARG A 139 -8.00 14.40 -10.19
CA ARG A 139 -7.09 13.71 -11.08
C ARG A 139 -5.80 14.51 -11.31
N ASN A 140 -5.90 15.81 -11.48
CA ASN A 140 -4.74 16.67 -11.74
C ASN A 140 -3.79 16.71 -10.54
N TYR A 141 -4.32 16.79 -9.33
CA TYR A 141 -3.53 16.73 -8.12
C TYR A 141 -2.85 15.36 -7.96
N PHE A 142 -3.57 14.28 -8.20
CA PHE A 142 -3.01 12.93 -8.22
C PHE A 142 -1.85 12.81 -9.22
N SER A 143 -2.05 13.23 -10.47
CA SER A 143 -1.03 13.14 -11.52
C SER A 143 0.22 13.93 -11.18
N ARG A 144 0.07 15.10 -10.57
CA ARG A 144 1.19 15.91 -10.09
C ARG A 144 1.97 15.21 -8.99
N VAL A 145 1.27 14.71 -7.96
CA VAL A 145 1.92 13.97 -6.86
C VAL A 145 2.59 12.70 -7.36
N PHE A 146 1.95 11.98 -8.28
CA PHE A 146 2.53 10.78 -8.90
C PHE A 146 3.84 11.11 -9.62
N GLN A 147 3.87 12.19 -10.40
CA GLN A 147 5.06 12.64 -11.11
C GLN A 147 6.16 13.15 -10.14
N GLU A 148 5.79 13.83 -9.07
CA GLU A 148 6.74 14.26 -8.02
C GLU A 148 7.43 13.07 -7.36
N VAL A 149 6.70 11.98 -7.10
CA VAL A 149 7.22 10.78 -6.43
C VAL A 149 7.98 9.85 -7.38
N THR A 150 7.48 9.67 -8.60
CA THR A 150 8.00 8.64 -9.54
C THR A 150 8.86 9.20 -10.67
N GLY A 151 8.81 10.50 -10.92
CA GLY A 151 9.44 11.14 -12.08
C GLY A 151 8.69 10.95 -13.41
N GLN A 152 7.55 10.28 -13.41
CA GLN A 152 6.75 9.94 -14.60
C GLN A 152 5.28 10.26 -14.37
N THR A 153 4.54 10.54 -15.45
CA THR A 153 3.09 10.62 -15.37
C THR A 153 2.47 9.23 -15.16
N PRO A 154 1.25 9.14 -14.59
CA PRO A 154 0.56 7.87 -14.45
C PRO A 154 0.40 7.09 -15.76
N MET A 155 0.14 7.80 -16.87
CA MET A 155 0.00 7.17 -18.19
C MET A 155 1.32 6.61 -18.69
N GLU A 156 2.41 7.37 -18.63
CA GLU A 156 3.76 6.90 -19.00
C GLU A 156 4.17 5.68 -18.17
N TYR A 157 3.81 5.66 -16.89
CA TYR A 157 4.08 4.53 -16.01
C TYR A 157 3.29 3.28 -16.41
N ARG A 158 2.05 3.44 -16.85
CA ARG A 158 1.19 2.32 -17.31
C ARG A 158 1.72 1.69 -18.59
N GLU A 159 2.21 2.50 -19.55
CA GLU A 159 2.64 2.05 -20.87
C GLU A 159 4.00 1.31 -20.87
N LYS A 160 4.83 1.54 -19.87
CA LYS A 160 6.11 0.81 -19.69
C LYS A 160 5.92 -0.56 -19.07
#